data_9add24204096471a5c73910ab028ed95
#
_entry.id   9add24204096471a5c73910ab028ed95
#
_cell.length_a   1.000
_cell.length_b   1.000
_cell.length_c   1.000
_cell.angle_alpha   90.00
_cell.angle_beta   90.00
_cell.angle_gamma   90.00
#
_symmetry.space_group_name_H-M   'P 1'
#
loop_
_entity.id
_entity.type
_entity.pdbx_description
1 polymer ?
#
loop_
_entity_poly.entity_id
_entity_poly.type
_entity_poly.pdbx_seq_one_letter_code
_entity_poly.pdbx_strand_id
1 'polypeptide(L)'
;MGFEKHRLKDNHTWKCKPGYSICVIERGLVRFDYPSNWIVEPDEGSVHLFDRPPSVESCDLGVSIFRVPVEHVQELPLEEMLRESLGDGRKPYQQSEIHHIARGDMDIAWLEQRYVDEEYKRDARFRVALARGPALCLISMNYWSSRAAFLQRVWDEVLRTLVFGSPIADPTAGPVVQ
;
A
#
# COMPACT_ATOMS: atom_id res chain seq x y z
N MET A 1 0.03 -18.97 5.41
CA MET A 1 0.96 -19.19 4.28
C MET A 1 1.57 -17.82 3.95
N GLY A 2 2.88 -17.71 4.05
CA GLY A 2 3.58 -16.45 3.76
C GLY A 2 3.59 -16.15 2.25
N PHE A 3 3.77 -14.88 1.90
CA PHE A 3 4.00 -14.48 0.52
C PHE A 3 5.40 -14.88 0.07
N GLU A 4 5.54 -15.34 -1.16
CA GLU A 4 6.82 -15.60 -1.80
C GLU A 4 7.12 -14.52 -2.84
N LYS A 5 8.39 -14.10 -2.90
CA LYS A 5 8.83 -13.11 -3.88
C LYS A 5 9.25 -13.78 -5.17
N HIS A 6 8.58 -13.43 -6.26
CA HIS A 6 8.96 -13.86 -7.59
C HIS A 6 9.37 -12.64 -8.44
N ARG A 7 10.43 -12.81 -9.25
CA ARG A 7 10.81 -11.79 -10.23
C ARG A 7 9.89 -11.89 -11.44
N LEU A 8 9.46 -10.75 -11.97
CA LEU A 8 8.75 -10.71 -13.25
C LEU A 8 9.67 -11.19 -14.37
N LYS A 9 9.10 -11.88 -15.37
CA LYS A 9 9.82 -12.27 -16.59
C LYS A 9 10.26 -11.03 -17.37
N ASP A 10 11.37 -11.12 -18.07
CA ASP A 10 11.91 -9.99 -18.85
C ASP A 10 10.92 -9.50 -19.94
N ASN A 11 10.07 -10.41 -20.43
CA ASN A 11 9.05 -10.14 -21.45
C ASN A 11 7.63 -10.00 -20.86
N HIS A 12 7.50 -9.63 -19.58
CA HIS A 12 6.20 -9.45 -18.95
C HIS A 12 5.38 -8.34 -19.64
N THR A 13 4.07 -8.45 -19.58
CA THR A 13 3.13 -7.49 -20.19
C THR A 13 2.62 -6.42 -19.24
N TRP A 14 3.04 -6.46 -17.97
CA TRP A 14 2.74 -5.39 -17.02
C TRP A 14 3.38 -4.07 -17.47
N LYS A 15 2.66 -2.97 -17.29
CA LYS A 15 3.14 -1.63 -17.66
C LYS A 15 3.12 -0.71 -16.46
N CYS A 16 4.19 0.02 -16.27
CA CYS A 16 4.34 1.10 -15.32
C CYS A 16 5.13 2.26 -15.96
N LYS A 17 5.15 3.41 -15.31
CA LYS A 17 5.92 4.55 -15.81
C LYS A 17 7.43 4.36 -15.58
N PRO A 18 8.30 5.06 -16.34
CA PRO A 18 9.74 5.04 -16.12
C PRO A 18 10.13 5.38 -14.67
N GLY A 19 11.10 4.65 -14.11
CA GLY A 19 11.54 4.78 -12.73
C GLY A 19 10.66 4.07 -11.69
N TYR A 20 9.59 3.41 -12.15
CA TYR A 20 8.70 2.61 -11.31
C TYR A 20 8.72 1.14 -11.75
N SER A 21 8.37 0.29 -10.81
CA SER A 21 8.11 -1.13 -11.00
C SER A 21 6.69 -1.43 -10.52
N ILE A 22 6.14 -2.53 -10.98
CA ILE A 22 4.81 -2.96 -10.55
C ILE A 22 4.92 -4.00 -9.44
N CYS A 23 4.19 -3.78 -8.35
CA CYS A 23 3.96 -4.79 -7.32
C CYS A 23 2.68 -5.55 -7.67
N VAL A 24 2.78 -6.87 -7.72
CA VAL A 24 1.67 -7.77 -8.03
C VAL A 24 1.51 -8.74 -6.87
N ILE A 25 0.41 -8.63 -6.13
CA ILE A 25 0.15 -9.42 -4.94
C ILE A 25 -1.02 -10.37 -5.23
N GLU A 26 -0.95 -11.58 -4.66
CA GLU A 26 -1.95 -12.63 -4.84
C GLU A 26 -2.34 -12.85 -6.32
N ARG A 27 -1.31 -13.05 -7.15
CA ARG A 27 -1.46 -13.35 -8.58
C ARG A 27 -2.18 -12.29 -9.38
N GLY A 28 -2.18 -11.03 -8.91
CA GLY A 28 -2.82 -9.91 -9.57
C GLY A 28 -4.13 -9.46 -8.95
N LEU A 29 -4.54 -10.04 -7.82
CA LEU A 29 -5.69 -9.54 -7.07
C LEU A 29 -5.49 -8.08 -6.65
N VAL A 30 -4.30 -7.74 -6.19
CA VAL A 30 -3.90 -6.35 -5.89
C VAL A 30 -2.61 -6.03 -6.65
N ARG A 31 -2.56 -4.86 -7.26
CA ARG A 31 -1.39 -4.35 -7.97
C ARG A 31 -1.31 -2.84 -7.90
N PHE A 32 -0.09 -2.33 -7.83
CA PHE A 32 0.22 -0.91 -7.81
C PHE A 32 1.67 -0.67 -8.24
N ASP A 33 1.99 0.57 -8.59
CA ASP A 33 3.33 0.98 -8.97
C ASP A 33 4.09 1.50 -7.74
N TYR A 34 5.39 1.20 -7.69
CA TYR A 34 6.32 1.67 -6.65
C TYR A 34 7.67 2.02 -7.28
N PRO A 35 8.52 2.86 -6.65
CA PRO A 35 9.82 3.22 -7.21
C PRO A 35 10.71 1.99 -7.41
N SER A 36 11.34 1.84 -8.59
CA SER A 36 12.08 0.63 -8.98
C SER A 36 13.29 0.31 -8.09
N ASN A 37 13.83 1.31 -7.38
CA ASN A 37 14.97 1.14 -6.47
C ASN A 37 14.58 0.75 -5.05
N TRP A 38 13.28 0.55 -4.78
CA TRP A 38 12.80 0.10 -3.48
C TRP A 38 12.98 -1.41 -3.30
N ILE A 39 13.17 -1.81 -2.06
CA ILE A 39 13.35 -3.21 -1.66
C ILE A 39 11.98 -3.77 -1.28
N VAL A 40 11.61 -4.91 -1.87
CA VAL A 40 10.36 -5.60 -1.58
C VAL A 40 10.65 -6.80 -0.70
N GLU A 41 10.06 -6.84 0.48
CA GLU A 41 10.18 -7.94 1.45
C GLU A 41 8.80 -8.49 1.79
N PRO A 42 8.50 -9.72 1.37
CA PRO A 42 7.28 -10.39 1.80
C PRO A 42 7.41 -10.83 3.26
N ASP A 43 6.30 -10.72 3.99
CA ASP A 43 6.16 -11.18 5.34
C ASP A 43 4.91 -12.07 5.46
N GLU A 44 4.63 -12.59 6.64
CA GLU A 44 3.44 -13.40 6.90
C GLU A 44 2.18 -12.54 6.87
N GLY A 45 1.43 -12.61 5.75
CA GLY A 45 0.18 -11.86 5.54
C GLY A 45 0.33 -10.42 5.07
N SER A 46 1.56 -9.94 4.84
CA SER A 46 1.84 -8.60 4.34
C SER A 46 3.01 -8.57 3.36
N VAL A 47 3.12 -7.46 2.63
CA VAL A 47 4.30 -7.14 1.82
C VAL A 47 4.80 -5.78 2.27
N HIS A 48 6.09 -5.68 2.54
CA HIS A 48 6.76 -4.44 2.91
C HIS A 48 7.67 -3.95 1.79
N LEU A 49 7.63 -2.66 1.52
CA LEU A 49 8.48 -2.00 0.54
C LEU A 49 9.28 -0.90 1.24
N PHE A 50 10.60 -0.98 1.14
CA PHE A 50 11.51 -0.05 1.78
C PHE A 50 12.29 0.75 0.74
N ASP A 51 12.43 2.05 0.97
CA ASP A 51 13.20 2.93 0.08
C ASP A 51 14.72 2.74 0.17
N ARG A 52 15.17 2.02 1.19
CA ARG A 52 16.56 1.62 1.49
C ARG A 52 16.55 0.38 2.39
N PRO A 53 17.70 -0.26 2.64
CA PRO A 53 17.74 -1.38 3.58
C PRO A 53 17.03 -1.04 4.89
N PRO A 54 16.19 -1.96 5.44
CA PRO A 54 15.39 -1.71 6.63
C PRO A 54 16.23 -1.18 7.79
N SER A 55 15.87 -0.01 8.28
CA SER A 55 16.55 0.70 9.38
C SER A 55 15.61 1.76 9.95
N VAL A 56 16.03 2.46 11.00
CA VAL A 56 15.31 3.62 11.54
C VAL A 56 15.13 4.74 10.50
N GLU A 57 16.01 4.82 9.50
CA GLU A 57 15.98 5.85 8.47
C GLU A 57 15.13 5.46 7.23
N SER A 58 14.72 4.20 7.12
CA SER A 58 13.92 3.74 5.99
C SER A 58 12.45 4.18 6.10
N CYS A 59 11.85 4.49 4.95
CA CYS A 59 10.41 4.47 4.81
C CYS A 59 9.94 3.03 4.74
N ASP A 60 8.87 2.69 5.42
CA ASP A 60 8.19 1.41 5.34
C ASP A 60 6.79 1.61 4.76
N LEU A 61 6.56 1.04 3.59
CA LEU A 61 5.24 0.93 2.96
C LEU A 61 4.75 -0.51 3.14
N GLY A 62 3.81 -0.72 4.02
CA GLY A 62 3.20 -2.02 4.29
C GLY A 62 1.88 -2.20 3.54
N VAL A 63 1.66 -3.39 2.99
CA VAL A 63 0.42 -3.76 2.29
C VAL A 63 -0.08 -5.09 2.82
N SER A 64 -1.31 -5.11 3.32
CA SER A 64 -1.99 -6.32 3.80
C SER A 64 -3.31 -6.50 3.08
N ILE A 65 -3.65 -7.74 2.73
CA ILE A 65 -4.89 -8.08 2.04
C ILE A 65 -5.75 -8.93 2.95
N PHE A 66 -7.00 -8.54 3.11
CA PHE A 66 -8.00 -9.26 3.89
C PHE A 66 -9.09 -9.80 2.96
N ARG A 67 -9.25 -11.11 2.94
CA ARG A 67 -10.34 -11.74 2.21
C ARG A 67 -11.60 -11.70 3.05
N VAL A 68 -12.59 -11.01 2.53
CA VAL A 68 -13.93 -10.91 3.11
C VAL A 68 -14.91 -11.54 2.12
N PRO A 69 -15.97 -12.24 2.57
CA PRO A 69 -17.02 -12.70 1.65
C PRO A 69 -17.50 -11.55 0.76
N VAL A 70 -17.46 -11.77 -0.55
CA VAL A 70 -17.71 -10.72 -1.58
C VAL A 70 -19.05 -10.02 -1.39
N GLU A 71 -20.06 -10.74 -0.94
CA GLU A 71 -21.41 -10.24 -0.63
C GLU A 71 -21.46 -9.18 0.48
N HIS A 72 -20.45 -9.13 1.36
CA HIS A 72 -20.41 -8.22 2.50
C HIS A 72 -19.35 -7.11 2.38
N VAL A 73 -18.43 -7.21 1.42
CA VAL A 73 -17.33 -6.23 1.29
C VAL A 73 -17.86 -4.80 1.09
N GLN A 74 -18.90 -4.64 0.28
CA GLN A 74 -19.46 -3.32 -0.03
C GLN A 74 -20.22 -2.68 1.16
N GLU A 75 -20.63 -3.48 2.12
CA GLU A 75 -21.36 -3.03 3.32
C GLU A 75 -20.43 -2.61 4.45
N LEU A 76 -19.12 -2.86 4.32
CA LEU A 76 -18.15 -2.56 5.38
C LEU A 76 -18.01 -1.06 5.60
N PRO A 77 -18.04 -0.59 6.87
CA PRO A 77 -17.90 0.80 7.22
C PRO A 77 -16.44 1.26 7.12
N LEU A 78 -16.05 1.66 5.90
CA LEU A 78 -14.66 1.91 5.53
C LEU A 78 -13.95 2.94 6.43
N GLU A 79 -14.63 4.05 6.77
CA GLU A 79 -14.04 5.06 7.64
C GLU A 79 -13.85 4.59 9.08
N GLU A 80 -14.81 3.83 9.61
CA GLU A 80 -14.72 3.30 10.98
C GLU A 80 -13.56 2.31 11.06
N MET A 81 -13.47 1.39 10.10
CA MET A 81 -12.36 0.42 10.00
C MET A 81 -11.01 1.11 9.82
N LEU A 82 -10.97 2.21 9.04
CA LEU A 82 -9.77 3.01 8.87
C LEU A 82 -9.32 3.62 10.22
N ARG A 83 -10.25 4.18 10.99
CA ARG A 83 -9.94 4.72 12.32
C ARG A 83 -9.45 3.63 13.28
N GLU A 84 -10.07 2.46 13.27
CA GLU A 84 -9.65 1.32 14.07
C GLU A 84 -8.24 0.84 13.70
N SER A 85 -7.85 0.94 12.44
CA SER A 85 -6.52 0.55 11.96
C SER A 85 -5.37 1.44 12.45
N LEU A 86 -5.67 2.60 13.03
CA LEU A 86 -4.65 3.54 13.51
C LEU A 86 -3.87 3.01 14.72
N GLY A 87 -4.49 2.17 15.55
CA GLY A 87 -3.90 1.68 16.80
C GLY A 87 -3.64 2.79 17.82
N ASP A 88 -3.20 2.41 19.00
CA ASP A 88 -3.00 3.31 20.14
C ASP A 88 -1.54 3.73 20.38
N GLY A 89 -0.61 3.21 19.56
CA GLY A 89 0.83 3.38 19.76
C GLY A 89 1.38 4.77 19.42
N ARG A 90 0.62 5.59 18.70
CA ARG A 90 1.03 6.94 18.30
C ARG A 90 0.17 7.99 19.00
N LYS A 91 0.81 9.08 19.39
CA LYS A 91 0.14 10.27 19.96
C LYS A 91 0.24 11.41 18.94
N PRO A 92 -0.62 11.46 17.93
CA PRO A 92 -0.53 12.48 16.91
C PRO A 92 -0.83 13.87 17.46
N TYR A 93 -0.02 14.85 17.11
CA TYR A 93 -0.33 16.26 17.37
C TYR A 93 -1.18 16.88 16.25
N GLN A 94 -1.23 16.21 15.08
CA GLN A 94 -2.07 16.60 13.96
C GLN A 94 -2.55 15.34 13.22
N GLN A 95 -3.82 15.33 12.86
CA GLN A 95 -4.43 14.32 12.01
C GLN A 95 -5.23 15.01 10.91
N SER A 96 -5.09 14.56 9.68
CA SER A 96 -5.91 15.06 8.57
C SER A 96 -7.35 14.61 8.68
N GLU A 97 -8.23 15.25 7.94
CA GLU A 97 -9.52 14.66 7.60
C GLU A 97 -9.33 13.36 6.79
N ILE A 98 -10.40 12.58 6.69
CA ILE A 98 -10.40 11.39 5.84
C ILE A 98 -10.64 11.83 4.40
N HIS A 99 -9.72 11.42 3.53
CA HIS A 99 -9.81 11.63 2.09
C HIS A 99 -10.44 10.41 1.44
N HIS A 100 -11.26 10.62 0.41
CA HIS A 100 -11.94 9.58 -0.32
C HIS A 100 -11.55 9.58 -1.80
N ILE A 101 -11.35 8.38 -2.35
CA ILE A 101 -11.15 8.15 -3.78
C ILE A 101 -12.10 7.03 -4.20
N ALA A 102 -12.94 7.30 -5.21
CA ALA A 102 -13.82 6.30 -5.81
C ALA A 102 -13.44 6.11 -7.28
N ARG A 103 -13.18 4.86 -7.68
CA ARG A 103 -12.85 4.49 -9.05
C ARG A 103 -13.48 3.15 -9.42
N GLY A 104 -14.43 3.16 -10.36
CA GLY A 104 -15.15 1.93 -10.73
C GLY A 104 -15.76 1.27 -9.50
N ASP A 105 -15.37 0.03 -9.23
CA ASP A 105 -15.85 -0.76 -8.09
C ASP A 105 -15.01 -0.59 -6.83
N MET A 106 -14.02 0.31 -6.84
CA MET A 106 -13.08 0.50 -5.75
C MET A 106 -13.32 1.82 -5.03
N ASP A 107 -13.44 1.73 -3.71
CA ASP A 107 -13.43 2.88 -2.80
C ASP A 107 -12.18 2.85 -1.92
N ILE A 108 -11.54 3.99 -1.76
CA ILE A 108 -10.39 4.17 -0.86
C ILE A 108 -10.72 5.28 0.11
N ALA A 109 -10.50 5.03 1.39
CA ALA A 109 -10.44 6.05 2.43
C ALA A 109 -9.01 6.10 2.99
N TRP A 110 -8.44 7.30 3.18
CA TRP A 110 -7.11 7.44 3.74
C TRP A 110 -6.96 8.70 4.57
N LEU A 111 -5.99 8.70 5.50
CA LEU A 111 -5.63 9.86 6.32
C LEU A 111 -4.13 9.88 6.64
N GLU A 112 -3.66 11.02 7.14
CA GLU A 112 -2.30 11.23 7.64
C GLU A 112 -2.34 11.62 9.12
N GLN A 113 -1.45 11.02 9.89
CA GLN A 113 -1.10 11.46 11.24
C GLN A 113 0.32 12.01 11.27
N ARG A 114 0.52 13.11 12.01
CA ARG A 114 1.84 13.63 12.35
C ARG A 114 2.08 13.48 13.84
N TYR A 115 3.22 12.97 14.19
CA TYR A 115 3.59 12.72 15.58
C TYR A 115 5.09 12.89 15.79
N VAL A 116 5.49 13.10 17.04
CA VAL A 116 6.91 13.07 17.42
C VAL A 116 7.21 11.67 17.95
N ASP A 117 8.15 10.98 17.31
CA ASP A 117 8.61 9.70 17.78
C ASP A 117 9.25 9.83 19.16
N GLU A 118 8.80 9.03 20.13
CA GLU A 118 9.24 9.16 21.52
C GLU A 118 10.68 8.72 21.75
N GLU A 119 11.17 7.76 20.96
CA GLU A 119 12.53 7.24 21.07
C GLU A 119 13.54 8.18 20.42
N TYR A 120 13.29 8.56 19.15
CA TYR A 120 14.24 9.34 18.36
C TYR A 120 14.02 10.85 18.48
N LYS A 121 12.94 11.30 19.12
CA LYS A 121 12.57 12.73 19.28
C LYS A 121 12.51 13.46 17.93
N ARG A 122 12.04 12.78 16.90
CA ARG A 122 11.92 13.29 15.53
C ARG A 122 10.47 13.33 15.08
N ASP A 123 10.18 14.33 14.27
CA ASP A 123 8.86 14.46 13.63
C ASP A 123 8.69 13.38 12.56
N ALA A 124 7.61 12.65 12.66
CA ALA A 124 7.27 11.53 11.77
C ALA A 124 5.84 11.64 11.23
N ARG A 125 5.60 10.96 10.14
CA ARG A 125 4.28 10.86 9.51
C ARG A 125 3.90 9.40 9.33
N PHE A 126 2.66 9.14 9.59
CA PHE A 126 2.00 7.88 9.32
C PHE A 126 0.81 8.13 8.41
N ARG A 127 0.82 7.51 7.24
CA ARG A 127 -0.31 7.48 6.31
C ARG A 127 -0.91 6.10 6.31
N VAL A 128 -2.22 6.04 6.26
CA VAL A 128 -2.94 4.78 6.18
C VAL A 128 -4.12 4.94 5.23
N ALA A 129 -4.28 3.95 4.37
CA ALA A 129 -5.41 3.82 3.46
C ALA A 129 -6.05 2.46 3.60
N LEU A 130 -7.34 2.42 3.48
CA LEU A 130 -8.11 1.19 3.36
C LEU A 130 -8.86 1.23 2.04
N ALA A 131 -8.52 0.31 1.16
CA ALA A 131 -9.17 0.15 -0.14
C ALA A 131 -10.14 -1.03 -0.10
N ARG A 132 -11.34 -0.81 -0.62
CA ARG A 132 -12.40 -1.79 -0.73
C ARG A 132 -12.72 -2.05 -2.18
N GLY A 133 -12.69 -3.31 -2.57
CA GLY A 133 -13.03 -3.83 -3.90
C GLY A 133 -13.47 -5.29 -3.77
N PRO A 134 -12.94 -6.22 -4.56
CA PRO A 134 -13.15 -7.68 -4.38
C PRO A 134 -12.56 -8.23 -3.07
N ALA A 135 -11.69 -7.45 -2.43
CA ALA A 135 -11.10 -7.71 -1.12
C ALA A 135 -10.90 -6.38 -0.38
N LEU A 136 -10.47 -6.45 0.87
CA LEU A 136 -9.93 -5.28 1.58
C LEU A 136 -8.42 -5.26 1.45
N CYS A 137 -7.87 -4.08 1.16
CA CYS A 137 -6.44 -3.84 1.12
C CYS A 137 -6.08 -2.70 2.06
N LEU A 138 -5.30 -3.00 3.10
CA LEU A 138 -4.75 -2.00 4.01
C LEU A 138 -3.36 -1.62 3.52
N ILE A 139 -3.13 -0.33 3.30
CA ILE A 139 -1.83 0.23 2.91
C ILE A 139 -1.43 1.22 3.98
N SER A 140 -0.23 1.08 4.51
CA SER A 140 0.32 2.03 5.48
C SER A 140 1.71 2.50 5.03
N MET A 141 2.05 3.73 5.37
CA MET A 141 3.39 4.28 5.09
C MET A 141 3.86 5.10 6.26
N ASN A 142 5.01 4.73 6.83
CA ASN A 142 5.63 5.40 7.96
C ASN A 142 6.99 5.97 7.56
N TYR A 143 7.24 7.24 7.87
CA TYR A 143 8.47 7.93 7.46
C TYR A 143 8.73 9.21 8.26
N TRP A 144 9.99 9.67 8.26
CA TRP A 144 10.37 10.95 8.86
C TRP A 144 9.86 12.12 8.05
N SER A 145 9.31 13.13 8.72
CA SER A 145 8.71 14.31 8.06
C SER A 145 9.68 15.09 7.17
N SER A 146 10.98 15.01 7.45
CA SER A 146 12.03 15.62 6.61
C SER A 146 12.06 15.08 5.17
N ARG A 147 11.44 13.92 4.93
CA ARG A 147 11.37 13.27 3.62
C ARG A 147 10.00 13.38 2.94
N ALA A 148 9.09 14.15 3.54
CA ALA A 148 7.70 14.22 3.11
C ALA A 148 7.54 14.66 1.64
N ALA A 149 8.34 15.60 1.15
CA ALA A 149 8.23 16.11 -0.21
C ALA A 149 8.39 15.03 -1.30
N PHE A 150 9.26 14.06 -1.07
CA PHE A 150 9.44 12.92 -1.98
C PHE A 150 8.42 11.81 -1.72
N LEU A 151 8.27 11.39 -0.46
CA LEU A 151 7.46 10.23 -0.10
C LEU A 151 5.96 10.48 -0.28
N GLN A 152 5.53 11.73 -0.21
CA GLN A 152 4.17 12.10 -0.56
C GLN A 152 3.85 11.76 -2.04
N ARG A 153 4.78 12.02 -2.95
CA ARG A 153 4.58 11.66 -4.37
C ARG A 153 4.53 10.15 -4.58
N VAL A 154 5.30 9.40 -3.80
CA VAL A 154 5.24 7.92 -3.85
C VAL A 154 3.89 7.43 -3.36
N TRP A 155 3.39 7.96 -2.24
CA TRP A 155 2.06 7.65 -1.73
C TRP A 155 0.97 7.93 -2.76
N ASP A 156 1.00 9.12 -3.35
CA ASP A 156 0.02 9.53 -4.36
C ASP A 156 0.05 8.59 -5.57
N GLU A 157 1.24 8.16 -6.00
CA GLU A 157 1.39 7.21 -7.11
C GLU A 157 0.89 5.82 -6.77
N VAL A 158 1.19 5.32 -5.57
CA VAL A 158 0.66 4.03 -5.09
C VAL A 158 -0.86 4.03 -5.11
N LEU A 159 -1.50 5.05 -4.54
CA LEU A 159 -2.97 5.13 -4.53
C LEU A 159 -3.56 5.36 -5.92
N ARG A 160 -2.87 6.15 -6.77
CA ARG A 160 -3.32 6.41 -8.15
C ARG A 160 -3.30 5.14 -9.00
N THR A 161 -2.32 4.28 -8.81
CA THR A 161 -2.11 3.06 -9.61
C THR A 161 -2.70 1.80 -8.99
N LEU A 162 -3.16 1.88 -7.74
CA LEU A 162 -3.81 0.76 -7.05
C LEU A 162 -5.01 0.25 -7.85
N VAL A 163 -4.99 -1.04 -8.15
CA VAL A 163 -6.06 -1.73 -8.87
C VAL A 163 -6.31 -3.09 -8.25
N PHE A 164 -7.58 -3.43 -8.09
CA PHE A 164 -8.00 -4.80 -7.90
C PHE A 164 -8.21 -5.47 -9.25
N GLY A 165 -7.67 -6.67 -9.40
CA GLY A 165 -7.79 -7.47 -10.62
C GLY A 165 -8.28 -8.88 -10.32
N SER A 166 -8.36 -9.67 -11.36
CA SER A 166 -8.59 -11.11 -11.22
C SER A 166 -7.24 -11.83 -11.14
N PRO A 167 -7.14 -12.92 -10.35
CA PRO A 167 -5.92 -13.72 -10.31
C PRO A 167 -5.54 -14.25 -11.71
N ILE A 168 -4.26 -14.08 -12.05
CA ILE A 168 -3.70 -14.46 -13.35
C ILE A 168 -3.01 -15.81 -13.24
N ALA A 169 -3.09 -16.64 -14.28
CA ALA A 169 -2.46 -17.97 -14.28
C ALA A 169 -0.92 -17.90 -14.10
N ASP A 170 -0.28 -16.93 -14.75
CA ASP A 170 1.15 -16.64 -14.58
C ASP A 170 1.37 -15.16 -14.30
N PRO A 171 1.34 -14.73 -13.03
CA PRO A 171 1.52 -13.33 -12.67
C PRO A 171 2.91 -12.79 -13.01
N THR A 172 3.93 -13.66 -13.19
CA THR A 172 5.27 -13.23 -13.59
C THR A 172 5.35 -12.80 -15.05
N ALA A 173 4.44 -13.29 -15.89
CA ALA A 173 4.31 -12.90 -17.30
C ALA A 173 3.37 -11.71 -17.52
N GLY A 174 2.43 -11.49 -16.61
CA GLY A 174 1.42 -10.44 -16.71
C GLY A 174 0.15 -10.88 -17.44
N PRO A 175 -0.79 -9.95 -17.63
CA PRO A 175 -2.05 -10.23 -18.30
C PRO A 175 -1.85 -10.57 -19.79
N VAL A 176 -2.68 -11.44 -20.30
CA VAL A 176 -2.69 -11.75 -21.74
C VAL A 176 -3.15 -10.51 -22.51
N VAL A 177 -2.31 -10.01 -23.39
CA VAL A 177 -2.66 -8.89 -24.28
C VAL A 177 -3.50 -9.49 -25.41
N GLN A 178 -4.78 -9.14 -25.47
CA GLN A 178 -5.67 -9.45 -26.60
C GLN A 178 -5.46 -8.48 -27.74
#